data_d8e7f2f64070e4007a9b0022d453f1b3
#
_entry.id   d8e7f2f64070e4007a9b0022d453f1b3
#
_cell.length_a   1.000
_cell.length_b   1.000
_cell.length_c   1.000
_cell.angle_alpha   90.00
_cell.angle_beta   90.00
_cell.angle_gamma   90.00
#
_symmetry.space_group_name_H-M   'P 1'
#
loop_
_entity.id
_entity.type
_entity.pdbx_description
1 polymer ?
#
loop_
_entity_poly.entity_id
_entity_poly.type
_entity_poly.pdbx_seq_one_letter_code
_entity_poly.pdbx_strand_id
1 'polypeptide(L)'
;MFFAFGLEAFGILALYHYGHNPVLFVILTGLVFFAWGEIYSLFPSTCADTFGSGYAAANAGMLYTAKGTASLLVPVSSVLVSMTGSWHVVFIVASSLNALAALMAWFILRPMRRAHIEAANNTVSRDAQSEGAPVLAH
;
A
#
# COMPACT_ATOMS: atom_id res chain seq x y z
N MET A 1 4.24 -3.12 -2.94
CA MET A 1 3.41 -2.91 -1.73
C MET A 1 3.78 -3.82 -0.57
N PHE A 2 3.82 -5.15 -0.70
CA PHE A 2 4.21 -6.04 0.43
C PHE A 2 5.56 -5.67 1.06
N PHE A 3 6.59 -5.47 0.24
CA PHE A 3 7.92 -5.09 0.73
C PHE A 3 7.93 -3.73 1.42
N ALA A 4 7.19 -2.75 0.91
CA ALA A 4 7.12 -1.41 1.49
C ALA A 4 6.47 -1.44 2.87
N PHE A 5 5.29 -2.05 3.00
CA PHE A 5 4.61 -2.21 4.30
C PHE A 5 5.40 -3.11 5.27
N GLY A 6 6.04 -4.16 4.74
CA GLY A 6 6.89 -5.04 5.56
C GLY A 6 8.12 -4.32 6.09
N LEU A 7 8.78 -3.52 5.26
CA LEU A 7 9.93 -2.70 5.63
C LEU A 7 9.54 -1.64 6.67
N GLU A 8 8.39 -1.00 6.49
CA GLU A 8 7.85 -0.02 7.43
C GLU A 8 7.53 -0.66 8.79
N ALA A 9 6.83 -1.81 8.80
CA ALA A 9 6.55 -2.56 10.03
C ALA A 9 7.83 -2.96 10.77
N PHE A 10 8.82 -3.47 10.03
CA PHE A 10 10.13 -3.82 10.58
C PHE A 10 10.86 -2.60 11.12
N GLY A 11 10.87 -1.48 10.36
CA GLY A 11 11.49 -0.24 10.77
C GLY A 11 10.89 0.33 12.07
N ILE A 12 9.57 0.28 12.22
CA ILE A 12 8.86 0.71 13.43
C ILE A 12 9.22 -0.18 14.63
N LEU A 13 9.28 -1.51 14.45
CA LEU A 13 9.70 -2.44 15.51
C LEU A 13 11.17 -2.24 15.89
N ALA A 14 12.04 -2.04 14.91
CA ALA A 14 13.44 -1.74 15.17
C ALA A 14 13.60 -0.41 15.91
N LEU A 15 12.82 0.61 15.55
CA LEU A 15 12.79 1.90 16.23
C LEU A 15 12.35 1.75 17.69
N TYR A 16 11.34 0.91 17.95
CA TYR A 16 10.89 0.57 19.30
C TYR A 16 12.03 -0.04 20.14
N HIS A 17 12.84 -0.94 19.55
CA HIS A 17 13.85 -1.68 20.30
C HIS A 17 15.18 -0.90 20.42
N TYR A 18 15.59 -0.21 19.36
CA TYR A 18 16.91 0.43 19.25
C TYR A 18 16.85 1.97 19.25
N GLY A 19 15.67 2.58 19.36
CA GLY A 19 15.48 4.03 19.29
C GLY A 19 16.12 4.83 20.42
N HIS A 20 16.67 4.18 21.44
CA HIS A 20 17.42 4.82 22.52
C HIS A 20 18.79 5.36 22.08
N ASN A 21 19.35 4.82 20.98
CA ASN A 21 20.61 5.31 20.41
C ASN A 21 20.28 6.40 19.37
N PRO A 22 20.80 7.65 19.54
CA PRO A 22 20.45 8.76 18.66
C PRO A 22 20.83 8.52 17.19
N VAL A 23 21.93 7.82 16.91
CA VAL A 23 22.34 7.51 15.55
C VAL A 23 21.40 6.50 14.91
N LEU A 24 21.07 5.41 15.63
CA LEU A 24 20.13 4.40 15.15
C LEU A 24 18.72 4.99 15.00
N PHE A 25 18.31 5.86 15.89
CA PHE A 25 17.04 6.58 15.78
C PHE A 25 16.92 7.33 14.46
N VAL A 26 17.93 8.11 14.07
CA VAL A 26 17.93 8.88 12.81
C VAL A 26 17.90 7.94 11.60
N ILE A 27 18.72 6.88 11.61
CA ILE A 27 18.79 5.91 10.50
C ILE A 27 17.46 5.18 10.33
N LEU A 28 16.90 4.65 11.43
CA LEU A 28 15.64 3.90 11.39
C LEU A 28 14.45 4.77 11.04
N THR A 29 14.42 6.01 11.54
CA THR A 29 13.40 6.99 11.15
C THR A 29 13.49 7.30 9.66
N GLY A 30 14.69 7.51 9.13
CA GLY A 30 14.92 7.68 7.69
C GLY A 30 14.44 6.48 6.88
N LEU A 31 14.67 5.26 7.34
CA LEU A 31 14.19 4.04 6.72
C LEU A 31 12.66 3.96 6.67
N VAL A 32 11.99 4.29 7.78
CA VAL A 32 10.52 4.32 7.87
C VAL A 32 9.95 5.36 6.91
N PHE A 33 10.51 6.57 6.87
CA PHE A 33 10.08 7.61 5.94
C PHE A 33 10.35 7.26 4.48
N PHE A 34 11.44 6.56 4.19
CA PHE A 34 11.72 6.04 2.85
C PHE A 34 10.66 5.02 2.42
N ALA A 35 10.35 4.04 3.26
CA ALA A 35 9.30 3.06 2.99
C ALA A 35 7.93 3.72 2.79
N TRP A 36 7.60 4.75 3.59
CA TRP A 36 6.39 5.52 3.46
C TRP A 36 6.32 6.31 2.14
N GLY A 37 7.43 6.89 1.68
CA GLY A 37 7.52 7.57 0.39
C GLY A 37 7.26 6.64 -0.80
N GLU A 38 7.77 5.41 -0.74
CA GLU A 38 7.53 4.35 -1.73
C GLU A 38 6.03 4.02 -1.87
N ILE A 39 5.30 3.97 -0.76
CA ILE A 39 3.86 3.69 -0.75
C ILE A 39 3.10 4.77 -1.54
N TYR A 40 3.51 6.04 -1.44
CA TYR A 40 2.88 7.14 -2.16
C TYR A 40 2.97 7.03 -3.68
N SER A 41 4.06 6.49 -4.20
CA SER A 41 4.23 6.27 -5.64
C SER A 41 3.52 5.00 -6.11
N LEU A 42 3.50 3.96 -5.26
CA LEU A 42 2.93 2.67 -5.60
C LEU A 42 1.39 2.67 -5.65
N PHE A 43 0.71 3.45 -4.83
CA PHE A 43 -0.75 3.50 -4.83
C PHE A 43 -1.34 4.05 -6.13
N PRO A 44 -0.95 5.26 -6.60
CA PRO A 44 -1.46 5.79 -7.87
C PRO A 44 -1.13 4.91 -9.06
N SER A 45 0.09 4.37 -9.13
CA SER A 45 0.49 3.50 -10.25
C SER A 45 -0.32 2.21 -10.27
N THR A 46 -0.54 1.57 -9.11
CA THR A 46 -1.38 0.36 -9.02
C THR A 46 -2.83 0.64 -9.40
N CYS A 47 -3.36 1.82 -9.04
CA CYS A 47 -4.69 2.26 -9.46
C CYS A 47 -4.78 2.46 -10.97
N ALA A 48 -3.80 3.13 -11.57
CA ALA A 48 -3.77 3.35 -13.01
C ALA A 48 -3.66 2.03 -13.78
N ASP A 49 -2.82 1.11 -13.31
CA ASP A 49 -2.65 -0.23 -13.90
C ASP A 49 -3.91 -1.11 -13.79
N THR A 50 -4.69 -0.93 -12.72
CA THR A 50 -5.85 -1.80 -12.44
C THR A 50 -7.12 -1.28 -13.08
N PHE A 51 -7.36 0.03 -13.03
CA PHE A 51 -8.61 0.67 -13.46
C PHE A 51 -8.47 1.48 -14.75
N GLY A 52 -7.27 1.51 -15.34
CA GLY A 52 -6.98 2.30 -16.52
C GLY A 52 -6.70 3.78 -16.24
N SER A 53 -6.01 4.42 -17.18
CA SER A 53 -5.57 5.82 -17.05
C SER A 53 -6.73 6.83 -17.08
N GLY A 54 -7.87 6.49 -17.70
CA GLY A 54 -9.02 7.39 -17.82
C GLY A 54 -9.66 7.77 -16.50
N TYR A 55 -9.59 6.90 -15.49
CA TYR A 55 -10.16 7.12 -14.16
C TYR A 55 -9.10 7.30 -13.07
N ALA A 56 -7.84 7.42 -13.44
CA ALA A 56 -6.71 7.48 -12.52
C ALA A 56 -6.83 8.63 -11.50
N ALA A 57 -7.27 9.82 -11.95
CA ALA A 57 -7.45 10.98 -11.09
C ALA A 57 -8.58 10.80 -10.06
N ALA A 58 -9.72 10.23 -10.46
CA ALA A 58 -10.85 9.97 -9.56
C ALA A 58 -10.48 8.92 -8.51
N ASN A 59 -9.82 7.85 -8.92
CA ASN A 59 -9.36 6.79 -8.03
C ASN A 59 -8.28 7.27 -7.06
N ALA A 60 -7.35 8.11 -7.53
CA ALA A 60 -6.38 8.77 -6.66
C ALA A 60 -7.06 9.66 -5.63
N GLY A 61 -8.09 10.42 -6.01
CA GLY A 61 -8.90 11.23 -5.09
C GLY A 61 -9.53 10.40 -3.97
N MET A 62 -10.10 9.23 -4.29
CA MET A 62 -10.65 8.30 -3.28
C MET A 62 -9.58 7.78 -2.32
N LEU A 63 -8.39 7.44 -2.83
CA LEU A 63 -7.26 7.02 -2.00
C LEU A 63 -6.78 8.13 -1.05
N TYR A 64 -6.73 9.37 -1.53
CA TYR A 64 -6.38 10.52 -0.70
C TYR A 64 -7.44 10.82 0.36
N THR A 65 -8.72 10.56 0.09
CA THR A 65 -9.80 10.67 1.09
C THR A 65 -9.61 9.63 2.20
N ALA A 66 -9.28 8.38 1.86
CA ALA A 66 -8.95 7.34 2.84
C ALA A 66 -7.77 7.76 3.74
N LYS A 67 -6.73 8.38 3.15
CA LYS A 67 -5.62 8.95 3.90
C LYS A 67 -6.04 10.08 4.84
N GLY A 68 -6.89 10.99 4.39
CA GLY A 68 -7.47 12.04 5.22
C GLY A 68 -8.21 11.46 6.42
N THR A 69 -8.99 10.41 6.21
CA THR A 69 -9.66 9.67 7.30
C THR A 69 -8.66 9.03 8.26
N ALA A 70 -7.59 8.43 7.74
CA ALA A 70 -6.54 7.84 8.57
C ALA A 70 -5.81 8.87 9.45
N SER A 71 -5.74 10.14 9.03
CA SER A 71 -5.13 11.20 9.85
C SER A 71 -5.86 11.45 11.16
N LEU A 72 -7.14 11.07 11.27
CA LEU A 72 -7.90 11.10 12.52
C LEU A 72 -7.37 10.13 13.59
N LEU A 73 -6.56 9.14 13.18
CA LEU A 73 -5.87 8.26 14.12
C LEU A 73 -4.72 8.95 14.88
N VAL A 74 -4.24 10.09 14.39
CA VAL A 74 -3.16 10.84 15.05
C VAL A 74 -3.58 11.34 16.45
N PRO A 75 -4.75 11.98 16.65
CA PRO A 75 -5.24 12.31 17.99
C PRO A 75 -5.45 11.07 18.88
N VAL A 76 -5.87 9.94 18.29
CA VAL A 76 -6.05 8.68 19.04
C VAL A 76 -4.72 8.19 19.62
N SER A 77 -3.61 8.35 18.90
CA SER A 77 -2.29 7.99 19.43
C SER A 77 -1.93 8.82 20.66
N SER A 78 -2.25 10.11 20.67
CA SER A 78 -2.03 10.99 21.82
C SER A 78 -2.87 10.57 23.03
N VAL A 79 -4.13 10.18 22.81
CA VAL A 79 -5.01 9.65 23.86
C VAL A 79 -4.44 8.33 24.41
N LEU A 80 -3.98 7.41 23.55
CA LEU A 80 -3.34 6.17 24.00
C LEU A 80 -2.11 6.45 24.88
N VAL A 81 -1.27 7.39 24.48
CA VAL A 81 -0.09 7.78 25.28
C VAL A 81 -0.50 8.38 26.62
N SER A 82 -1.53 9.24 26.65
CA SER A 82 -2.01 9.84 27.89
C SER A 82 -2.61 8.80 28.87
N MET A 83 -3.22 7.75 28.35
CA MET A 83 -3.80 6.66 29.15
C MET A 83 -2.77 5.65 29.64
N THR A 84 -1.77 5.35 28.83
CA THR A 84 -0.77 4.30 29.11
C THR A 84 0.54 4.84 29.68
N GLY A 85 0.76 6.17 29.58
CA GLY A 85 2.00 6.82 29.99
C GLY A 85 3.22 6.45 29.14
N SER A 86 3.03 5.71 28.05
CA SER A 86 4.14 5.18 27.25
C SER A 86 3.84 5.17 25.75
N TRP A 87 4.85 5.53 24.96
CA TRP A 87 4.81 5.41 23.50
C TRP A 87 4.91 3.96 22.98
N HIS A 88 5.27 3.02 23.85
CA HIS A 88 5.43 1.60 23.46
C HIS A 88 4.18 1.00 22.84
N VAL A 89 3.01 1.29 23.40
CA VAL A 89 1.72 0.80 22.90
C VAL A 89 1.44 1.33 21.49
N VAL A 90 1.76 2.60 21.22
CA VAL A 90 1.56 3.22 19.91
C VAL A 90 2.45 2.57 18.86
N PHE A 91 3.72 2.30 19.16
CA PHE A 91 4.63 1.61 18.25
C PHE A 91 4.18 0.19 17.94
N ILE A 92 3.71 -0.56 18.94
CA ILE A 92 3.20 -1.92 18.74
C ILE A 92 1.95 -1.91 17.88
N VAL A 93 0.99 -1.03 18.14
CA VAL A 93 -0.24 -0.90 17.35
C VAL A 93 0.08 -0.50 15.91
N ALA A 94 0.93 0.51 15.70
CA ALA A 94 1.32 0.96 14.38
C ALA A 94 2.01 -0.14 13.58
N SER A 95 2.96 -0.85 14.20
CA SER A 95 3.66 -1.97 13.57
C SER A 95 2.71 -3.11 13.22
N SER A 96 1.77 -3.44 14.11
CA SER A 96 0.76 -4.48 13.88
C SER A 96 -0.15 -4.14 12.71
N LEU A 97 -0.59 -2.88 12.58
CA LEU A 97 -1.41 -2.41 11.46
C LEU A 97 -0.64 -2.47 10.14
N ASN A 98 0.64 -2.08 10.13
CA ASN A 98 1.47 -2.19 8.93
C ASN A 98 1.74 -3.65 8.53
N ALA A 99 1.99 -4.53 9.51
CA ALA A 99 2.12 -5.96 9.25
C ALA A 99 0.82 -6.56 8.67
N LEU A 100 -0.33 -6.17 9.20
CA LEU A 100 -1.64 -6.57 8.67
C LEU A 100 -1.83 -6.07 7.23
N ALA A 101 -1.48 -4.81 6.94
CA ALA A 101 -1.53 -4.25 5.59
C ALA A 101 -0.60 -5.00 4.62
N ALA A 102 0.60 -5.39 5.06
CA ALA A 102 1.52 -6.21 4.27
C ALA A 102 0.92 -7.59 3.95
N LEU A 103 0.31 -8.25 4.93
CA LEU A 103 -0.36 -9.53 4.73
C LEU A 103 -1.56 -9.41 3.78
N MET A 104 -2.39 -8.38 3.94
CA MET A 104 -3.49 -8.11 3.03
C MET A 104 -3.01 -7.85 1.60
N ALA A 105 -1.92 -7.11 1.43
CA ALA A 105 -1.31 -6.86 0.12
C ALA A 105 -0.82 -8.17 -0.53
N TRP A 106 -0.30 -9.10 0.25
CA TRP A 106 0.16 -10.39 -0.25
C TRP A 106 -0.98 -11.34 -0.59
N PHE A 107 -1.93 -11.52 0.35
CA PHE A 107 -2.97 -12.56 0.23
C PHE A 107 -4.18 -12.13 -0.58
N ILE A 108 -4.53 -10.84 -0.59
CA ILE A 108 -5.73 -10.32 -1.24
C ILE A 108 -5.37 -9.58 -2.53
N LEU A 109 -4.51 -8.58 -2.45
CA LEU A 109 -4.24 -7.71 -3.59
C LEU A 109 -3.51 -8.43 -4.73
N ARG A 110 -2.56 -9.30 -4.40
CA ARG A 110 -1.78 -10.04 -5.39
C ARG A 110 -2.60 -11.00 -6.25
N PRO A 111 -3.47 -11.89 -5.69
CA PRO A 111 -4.30 -12.76 -6.52
C PRO A 111 -5.36 -11.99 -7.30
N MET A 112 -5.99 -10.98 -6.73
CA MET A 112 -6.98 -10.16 -7.43
C MET A 112 -6.37 -9.45 -8.65
N ARG A 113 -5.17 -8.87 -8.50
CA ARG A 113 -4.45 -8.22 -9.60
C ARG A 113 -4.09 -9.20 -10.72
N ARG A 114 -3.66 -10.42 -10.38
CA ARG A 114 -3.36 -11.46 -11.38
C ARG A 114 -4.60 -11.84 -12.17
N ALA A 115 -5.70 -12.12 -11.50
CA ALA A 115 -6.95 -12.47 -12.16
C ALA A 115 -7.44 -11.34 -13.10
N HIS A 116 -7.26 -10.09 -12.71
CA HIS A 116 -7.64 -8.94 -13.55
C HIS A 116 -6.77 -8.80 -14.80
N ILE A 117 -5.46 -8.98 -14.67
CA ILE A 117 -4.52 -8.94 -15.80
C ILE A 117 -4.79 -10.11 -16.77
N GLU A 118 -5.05 -11.31 -16.26
CA GLU A 118 -5.39 -12.48 -17.10
C GLU A 118 -6.71 -12.28 -17.85
N ALA A 119 -7.72 -11.70 -17.20
CA ALA A 119 -8.98 -11.36 -17.84
C ALA A 119 -8.77 -10.32 -18.96
N ALA A 120 -7.99 -9.27 -18.73
CA ALA A 120 -7.69 -8.25 -19.73
C ALA A 120 -6.90 -8.82 -20.92
N ASN A 121 -5.91 -9.69 -20.69
CA ASN A 121 -5.15 -10.34 -21.74
C ASN A 121 -6.03 -11.27 -22.60
N ASN A 122 -6.97 -11.97 -21.98
CA ASN A 122 -7.89 -12.86 -22.68
C ASN A 122 -8.87 -12.09 -23.59
N THR A 123 -9.31 -10.89 -23.18
CA THR A 123 -10.15 -10.05 -24.04
C THR A 123 -9.36 -9.54 -25.25
N VAL A 124 -8.15 -9.00 -25.04
CA VAL A 124 -7.28 -8.56 -26.14
C VAL A 124 -6.97 -9.67 -27.12
N SER A 125 -6.70 -10.89 -26.63
CA SER A 125 -6.44 -12.04 -27.51
C SER A 125 -7.65 -12.46 -28.32
N ARG A 126 -8.86 -12.37 -27.77
CA ARG A 126 -10.12 -12.65 -28.49
C ARG A 126 -10.39 -11.62 -29.57
N ASP A 127 -10.18 -10.35 -29.27
CA ASP A 127 -10.40 -9.26 -30.23
C ASP A 127 -9.41 -9.38 -31.41
N ALA A 128 -8.14 -9.67 -31.14
CA ALA A 128 -7.14 -9.92 -32.17
C ALA A 128 -7.48 -11.14 -33.05
N GLN A 129 -8.06 -12.20 -32.49
CA GLN A 129 -8.51 -13.37 -33.25
C GLN A 129 -9.76 -13.07 -34.10
N SER A 130 -10.65 -12.19 -33.62
CA SER A 130 -11.84 -11.80 -34.38
C SER A 130 -11.53 -10.87 -35.55
N GLU A 131 -10.52 -10.01 -35.42
CA GLU A 131 -10.04 -9.13 -36.51
C GLU A 131 -9.19 -9.88 -37.54
N GLY A 132 -8.48 -10.94 -37.13
CA GLY A 132 -7.67 -11.80 -38.02
C GLY A 132 -8.45 -12.88 -38.73
N ALA A 133 -9.73 -13.07 -38.47
CA ALA A 133 -10.57 -14.00 -39.21
C ALA A 133 -10.83 -13.44 -40.64
N PRO A 134 -10.43 -14.13 -41.75
CA PRO A 134 -10.72 -13.65 -43.08
C PRO A 134 -12.24 -13.55 -43.25
N VAL A 135 -12.74 -12.37 -43.59
CA VAL A 135 -14.11 -12.20 -44.09
C VAL A 135 -14.18 -12.98 -45.42
N LEU A 136 -14.55 -14.26 -45.31
CA LEU A 136 -14.91 -15.04 -46.51
C LEU A 136 -16.23 -14.43 -47.01
N ALA A 137 -16.08 -13.49 -47.95
CA ALA A 137 -17.19 -12.93 -48.71
C ALA A 137 -17.93 -14.08 -49.42
N HIS A 138 -19.22 -14.14 -49.17
CA HIS A 138 -20.17 -14.77 -50.07
C HIS A 138 -20.81 -13.70 -50.95
#